data_12e9cde27cbea7363add3aaea7893d7b
#
_entry.id   12e9cde27cbea7363add3aaea7893d7b
#
_cell.length_a   1.000
_cell.length_b   1.000
_cell.length_c   1.000
_cell.angle_alpha   90.00
_cell.angle_beta   90.00
_cell.angle_gamma   90.00
#
_symmetry.space_group_name_H-M   'P 1'
#
loop_
_entity.id
_entity.type
_entity.pdbx_description
1 polymer ?
#
loop_
_entity_poly.entity_id
_entity_poly.type
_entity_poly.pdbx_seq_one_letter_code
_entity_poly.pdbx_strand_id
1 'polypeptide(L)'
;MNNKRKRIQIVNEKVMISAIDIGKNKNTGYLRCYNGVEIKPFEFSNNKKGFKEFWEKIFRARVIHKIDKIIIGFESTSSYGEPLIHYLLDKPVQLVQVNPMHTKRVKELHDNSPLKTDTKDPKVIADIIQFGHYLSLVIPKGASAQLRRLNNCRERIIKNRTALINRLHSLVCAIFPEFLVIMKGIRSKTSLRFLKNYPTPDDIIKLGFESVGIELKNISRGKFGFDHAKRLFEAAKNSVGIKEGIESILMEIEYIIKEIHSQNQFIDQIEKKMKQYLKDIPYSRYLLSIKGIKEITVSGIIGEVGNFEDFHNQKAIIKLAGLNLYEVSSGEHKGKIQISKRGRSILRKTLFFASMNVIRKDGVMHDYYHNLINNGMLKKKALIAVSRKLLRLIFSLARNKRYYIHNYSLKSAA
;
A
#
# COMPACT_ATOMS: atom_id res chain seq x y z
N MET A 1 -28.57 0.72 15.28
CA MET A 1 -28.66 -0.57 14.58
C MET A 1 -27.29 -1.00 14.07
N ASN A 2 -26.85 -2.20 14.38
CA ASN A 2 -25.50 -2.67 14.00
C ASN A 2 -25.40 -2.76 12.46
N ASN A 3 -24.36 -2.20 11.84
CA ASN A 3 -24.15 -2.20 10.38
C ASN A 3 -24.28 -3.61 9.73
N LYS A 4 -24.03 -4.67 10.50
CA LYS A 4 -24.20 -6.05 10.09
C LYS A 4 -25.69 -6.42 9.93
N ARG A 5 -26.57 -5.99 10.85
CA ARG A 5 -28.03 -6.19 10.74
C ARG A 5 -28.62 -5.44 9.54
N LYS A 6 -28.17 -4.20 9.28
CA LYS A 6 -28.58 -3.46 8.07
C LYS A 6 -28.16 -4.16 6.78
N ARG A 7 -26.98 -4.79 6.74
CA ARG A 7 -26.50 -5.51 5.56
C ARG A 7 -27.25 -6.82 5.31
N ILE A 8 -27.62 -7.53 6.38
CA ILE A 8 -28.47 -8.75 6.30
C ILE A 8 -29.87 -8.36 5.85
N GLN A 9 -30.47 -7.28 6.35
CA GLN A 9 -31.77 -6.78 5.90
C GLN A 9 -31.78 -6.38 4.41
N ILE A 10 -30.69 -5.80 3.90
CA ILE A 10 -30.58 -5.43 2.47
C ILE A 10 -30.61 -6.67 1.57
N VAL A 11 -30.22 -7.83 2.06
CA VAL A 11 -30.18 -9.10 1.29
C VAL A 11 -31.52 -9.86 1.35
N ASN A 12 -32.46 -9.46 2.20
CA ASN A 12 -33.70 -10.21 2.41
C ASN A 12 -34.91 -9.73 1.61
N GLU A 13 -34.85 -8.58 0.90
CA GLU A 13 -36.01 -8.04 0.16
C GLU A 13 -35.69 -7.88 -1.31
N LYS A 14 -36.29 -8.72 -2.18
CA LYS A 14 -36.21 -8.65 -3.65
C LYS A 14 -34.79 -8.35 -4.19
N VAL A 15 -33.79 -8.89 -3.52
CA VAL A 15 -32.38 -8.72 -3.87
C VAL A 15 -31.88 -9.93 -4.64
N MET A 16 -31.12 -9.69 -5.70
CA MET A 16 -30.34 -10.70 -6.38
C MET A 16 -28.86 -10.53 -6.06
N ILE A 17 -28.21 -11.60 -5.67
CA ILE A 17 -26.76 -11.68 -5.51
C ILE A 17 -26.16 -12.26 -6.78
N SER A 18 -25.26 -11.52 -7.42
CA SER A 18 -24.41 -12.02 -8.50
C SER A 18 -22.99 -12.17 -7.97
N ALA A 19 -22.50 -13.38 -7.87
CA ALA A 19 -21.15 -13.68 -7.45
C ALA A 19 -20.27 -14.04 -8.65
N ILE A 20 -19.06 -13.52 -8.67
CA ILE A 20 -18.13 -13.70 -9.79
C ILE A 20 -16.79 -14.19 -9.27
N ASP A 21 -16.32 -15.32 -9.80
CA ASP A 21 -14.92 -15.69 -9.76
C ASP A 21 -14.20 -15.15 -10.99
N ILE A 22 -13.14 -14.36 -10.75
CA ILE A 22 -12.47 -13.59 -11.80
C ILE A 22 -11.24 -14.31 -12.29
N GLY A 23 -11.26 -14.73 -13.54
CA GLY A 23 -10.12 -15.31 -14.23
C GLY A 23 -9.44 -14.35 -15.23
N LYS A 24 -8.30 -14.76 -15.76
CA LYS A 24 -7.53 -13.98 -16.75
C LYS A 24 -8.29 -13.83 -18.06
N ASN A 25 -8.79 -14.93 -18.62
CA ASN A 25 -9.45 -14.98 -19.92
C ASN A 25 -10.96 -15.17 -19.81
N LYS A 26 -11.40 -15.89 -18.79
CA LYS A 26 -12.80 -16.22 -18.52
C LYS A 26 -13.11 -15.97 -17.06
N ASN A 27 -14.33 -15.55 -16.80
CA ASN A 27 -14.90 -15.37 -15.48
C ASN A 27 -16.04 -16.37 -15.29
N THR A 28 -16.28 -16.81 -14.07
CA THR A 28 -17.44 -17.65 -13.73
C THR A 28 -18.42 -16.85 -12.89
N GLY A 29 -19.63 -16.67 -13.41
CA GLY A 29 -20.73 -15.97 -12.74
C GLY A 29 -21.74 -16.96 -12.16
N TYR A 30 -22.38 -16.56 -11.05
CA TYR A 30 -23.45 -17.28 -10.40
C TYR A 30 -24.48 -16.28 -9.88
N LEU A 31 -25.78 -16.60 -9.99
CA LEU A 31 -26.86 -15.74 -9.54
C LEU A 31 -27.74 -16.47 -8.52
N ARG A 32 -28.10 -15.77 -7.46
CA ARG A 32 -29.06 -16.22 -6.45
C ARG A 32 -30.07 -15.11 -6.18
N CYS A 33 -31.35 -15.45 -6.36
CA CYS A 33 -32.45 -14.54 -6.07
C CYS A 33 -32.97 -14.72 -4.63
N TYR A 34 -33.64 -13.70 -4.13
CA TYR A 34 -34.23 -13.68 -2.76
C TYR A 34 -35.25 -14.81 -2.52
N ASN A 35 -35.93 -15.28 -3.57
CA ASN A 35 -36.94 -16.32 -3.54
C ASN A 35 -36.35 -17.76 -3.60
N GLY A 36 -35.04 -17.91 -3.42
CA GLY A 36 -34.35 -19.19 -3.47
C GLY A 36 -34.03 -19.70 -4.90
N VAL A 37 -34.45 -19.00 -5.94
CA VAL A 37 -34.09 -19.38 -7.32
C VAL A 37 -32.61 -19.12 -7.55
N GLU A 38 -31.94 -20.16 -8.05
CA GLU A 38 -30.50 -20.11 -8.37
C GLU A 38 -30.31 -20.34 -9.89
N ILE A 39 -29.50 -19.48 -10.51
CA ILE A 39 -29.01 -19.71 -11.88
C ILE A 39 -27.64 -20.35 -11.74
N LYS A 40 -27.52 -21.57 -12.29
CA LYS A 40 -26.28 -22.37 -12.24
C LYS A 40 -25.06 -21.56 -12.72
N PRO A 41 -23.88 -21.87 -12.22
CA PRO A 41 -22.65 -21.22 -12.66
C PRO A 41 -22.51 -21.23 -14.17
N PHE A 42 -22.11 -20.10 -14.74
CA PHE A 42 -21.92 -19.90 -16.15
C PHE A 42 -20.65 -19.10 -16.44
N GLU A 43 -19.98 -19.43 -17.52
CA GLU A 43 -18.79 -18.73 -17.97
C GLU A 43 -19.12 -17.54 -18.87
N PHE A 44 -18.27 -16.51 -18.81
CA PHE A 44 -18.23 -15.40 -19.74
C PHE A 44 -16.81 -14.90 -19.92
N SER A 45 -16.51 -14.43 -21.16
CA SER A 45 -15.15 -13.97 -21.49
C SER A 45 -14.78 -12.68 -20.75
N ASN A 46 -13.52 -12.53 -20.36
CA ASN A 46 -13.01 -11.32 -19.69
C ASN A 46 -12.71 -10.22 -20.74
N ASN A 47 -13.72 -9.83 -21.52
CA ASN A 47 -13.69 -8.80 -22.55
C ASN A 47 -15.06 -8.11 -22.70
N LYS A 48 -15.13 -7.08 -23.54
CA LYS A 48 -16.37 -6.28 -23.75
C LYS A 48 -17.58 -7.11 -24.14
N LYS A 49 -17.40 -8.12 -24.98
CA LYS A 49 -18.50 -9.03 -25.44
C LYS A 49 -19.03 -9.85 -24.28
N GLY A 50 -18.13 -10.52 -23.52
CA GLY A 50 -18.52 -11.31 -22.35
C GLY A 50 -19.14 -10.46 -21.23
N PHE A 51 -18.67 -9.22 -21.03
CA PHE A 51 -19.30 -8.31 -20.06
C PHE A 51 -20.72 -7.91 -20.45
N LYS A 52 -20.98 -7.74 -21.76
CA LYS A 52 -22.33 -7.48 -22.28
C LYS A 52 -23.25 -8.69 -22.09
N GLU A 53 -22.79 -9.88 -22.44
CA GLU A 53 -23.51 -11.15 -22.25
C GLU A 53 -23.85 -11.39 -20.77
N PHE A 54 -22.87 -11.15 -19.88
CA PHE A 54 -23.06 -11.22 -18.42
C PHE A 54 -24.14 -10.24 -17.96
N TRP A 55 -24.07 -8.98 -18.41
CA TRP A 55 -25.04 -7.96 -18.03
C TRP A 55 -26.45 -8.26 -18.53
N GLU A 56 -26.61 -8.73 -19.78
CA GLU A 56 -27.88 -9.14 -20.35
C GLU A 56 -28.52 -10.29 -19.56
N LYS A 57 -27.70 -11.25 -19.11
CA LYS A 57 -28.18 -12.35 -18.27
C LYS A 57 -28.68 -11.86 -16.89
N ILE A 58 -27.96 -10.98 -16.28
CA ILE A 58 -28.39 -10.32 -15.04
C ILE A 58 -29.69 -9.55 -15.24
N PHE A 59 -29.78 -8.77 -16.31
CA PHE A 59 -30.95 -7.96 -16.60
C PHE A 59 -32.19 -8.80 -16.86
N ARG A 60 -32.09 -9.89 -17.64
CA ARG A 60 -33.17 -10.84 -17.83
C ARG A 60 -33.63 -11.45 -16.49
N ALA A 61 -32.71 -11.91 -15.67
CA ALA A 61 -33.06 -12.46 -14.37
C ALA A 61 -33.75 -11.41 -13.46
N ARG A 62 -33.32 -10.16 -13.52
CA ARG A 62 -33.93 -9.04 -12.80
C ARG A 62 -35.40 -8.87 -13.17
N VAL A 63 -35.72 -8.90 -14.47
CA VAL A 63 -37.08 -8.71 -14.98
C VAL A 63 -37.97 -9.91 -14.62
N ILE A 64 -37.51 -11.14 -14.89
CA ILE A 64 -38.27 -12.38 -14.64
C ILE A 64 -38.63 -12.53 -13.16
N HIS A 65 -37.67 -12.27 -12.27
CA HIS A 65 -37.86 -12.48 -10.81
C HIS A 65 -38.25 -11.17 -10.06
N LYS A 66 -38.59 -10.09 -10.78
CA LYS A 66 -39.03 -8.80 -10.20
C LYS A 66 -38.07 -8.28 -9.12
N ILE A 67 -36.76 -8.24 -9.43
CA ILE A 67 -35.70 -7.86 -8.53
C ILE A 67 -35.57 -6.35 -8.45
N ASP A 68 -35.59 -5.78 -7.23
CA ASP A 68 -35.44 -4.35 -7.01
C ASP A 68 -33.95 -3.96 -6.93
N LYS A 69 -33.12 -4.80 -6.29
CA LYS A 69 -31.70 -4.51 -6.04
C LYS A 69 -30.78 -5.64 -6.45
N ILE A 70 -29.66 -5.27 -7.08
CA ILE A 70 -28.61 -6.21 -7.49
C ILE A 70 -27.35 -5.93 -6.68
N ILE A 71 -26.79 -6.96 -6.08
CA ILE A 71 -25.47 -6.91 -5.41
C ILE A 71 -24.54 -7.80 -6.23
N ILE A 72 -23.50 -7.20 -6.80
CA ILE A 72 -22.45 -7.95 -7.52
C ILE A 72 -21.21 -8.01 -6.65
N GLY A 73 -20.76 -9.22 -6.36
CA GLY A 73 -19.60 -9.45 -5.52
C GLY A 73 -18.56 -10.35 -6.14
N PHE A 74 -17.33 -10.09 -5.80
CA PHE A 74 -16.17 -10.85 -6.26
C PHE A 74 -15.10 -10.91 -5.16
N GLU A 75 -14.22 -11.90 -5.28
CA GLU A 75 -13.05 -11.98 -4.42
C GLU A 75 -12.02 -10.90 -4.78
N SER A 76 -11.31 -10.40 -3.76
CA SER A 76 -10.22 -9.44 -3.95
C SER A 76 -9.00 -10.13 -4.55
N THR A 77 -9.08 -10.44 -5.83
CA THR A 77 -8.00 -11.03 -6.60
C THR A 77 -7.33 -10.01 -7.53
N SER A 78 -6.48 -10.48 -8.39
CA SER A 78 -5.58 -9.73 -9.29
C SER A 78 -6.21 -8.55 -10.06
N SER A 79 -5.39 -7.84 -10.81
CA SER A 79 -5.79 -6.75 -11.72
C SER A 79 -6.76 -7.18 -12.84
N TYR A 80 -6.99 -8.48 -13.02
CA TYR A 80 -7.90 -9.00 -14.08
C TYR A 80 -9.36 -8.56 -13.92
N GLY A 81 -9.80 -8.28 -12.69
CA GLY A 81 -11.16 -7.81 -12.41
C GLY A 81 -11.39 -6.32 -12.66
N GLU A 82 -10.35 -5.54 -12.82
CA GLU A 82 -10.51 -4.07 -12.95
C GLU A 82 -11.35 -3.67 -14.18
N PRO A 83 -11.16 -4.26 -15.40
CA PRO A 83 -11.99 -3.91 -16.54
C PRO A 83 -13.48 -4.20 -16.31
N LEU A 84 -13.81 -5.36 -15.73
CA LEU A 84 -15.19 -5.72 -15.38
C LEU A 84 -15.80 -4.76 -14.35
N ILE A 85 -15.03 -4.42 -13.31
CA ILE A 85 -15.46 -3.47 -12.30
C ILE A 85 -15.77 -2.12 -12.93
N HIS A 86 -14.89 -1.62 -13.79
CA HIS A 86 -15.11 -0.35 -14.48
C HIS A 86 -16.34 -0.39 -15.41
N TYR A 87 -16.58 -1.50 -16.11
CA TYR A 87 -17.77 -1.70 -16.91
C TYR A 87 -19.07 -1.66 -16.07
N LEU A 88 -19.01 -2.17 -14.84
CA LEU A 88 -20.16 -2.25 -13.94
C LEU A 88 -20.41 -0.97 -13.14
N LEU A 89 -19.46 -0.03 -13.10
CA LEU A 89 -19.63 1.22 -12.35
C LEU A 89 -20.79 2.11 -12.82
N ASP A 90 -21.11 2.02 -14.12
CA ASP A 90 -22.19 2.81 -14.73
C ASP A 90 -23.54 2.04 -14.71
N LYS A 91 -23.59 0.88 -14.09
CA LYS A 91 -24.80 0.08 -13.96
C LYS A 91 -25.47 0.30 -12.58
N PRO A 92 -26.80 0.16 -12.50
CA PRO A 92 -27.54 0.33 -11.25
C PRO A 92 -27.37 -0.86 -10.31
N VAL A 93 -26.13 -1.11 -9.87
CA VAL A 93 -25.77 -2.26 -9.04
C VAL A 93 -24.90 -1.82 -7.85
N GLN A 94 -24.95 -2.58 -6.78
CA GLN A 94 -24.05 -2.41 -5.65
C GLN A 94 -22.86 -3.35 -5.83
N LEU A 95 -21.65 -2.81 -6.05
CA LEU A 95 -20.42 -3.60 -6.12
C LEU A 95 -19.85 -3.84 -4.73
N VAL A 96 -19.53 -5.08 -4.44
CA VAL A 96 -18.98 -5.50 -3.15
C VAL A 96 -17.78 -6.43 -3.32
N GLN A 97 -16.92 -6.46 -2.32
CA GLN A 97 -15.71 -7.28 -2.33
C GLN A 97 -15.73 -8.25 -1.15
N VAL A 98 -15.41 -9.52 -1.41
CA VAL A 98 -15.26 -10.56 -0.41
C VAL A 98 -13.77 -10.77 -0.10
N ASN A 99 -13.48 -11.02 1.18
CA ASN A 99 -12.11 -11.28 1.60
C ASN A 99 -11.72 -12.73 1.29
N PRO A 100 -10.59 -13.00 0.60
CA PRO A 100 -10.09 -14.34 0.30
C PRO A 100 -10.00 -15.28 1.50
N MET A 101 -9.68 -14.74 2.67
CA MET A 101 -9.67 -15.52 3.92
C MET A 101 -11.05 -16.08 4.30
N HIS A 102 -12.13 -15.34 3.99
CA HIS A 102 -13.48 -15.82 4.24
C HIS A 102 -13.87 -16.88 3.22
N THR A 103 -13.54 -16.69 1.96
CA THR A 103 -13.79 -17.67 0.90
C THR A 103 -13.13 -19.01 1.23
N LYS A 104 -11.86 -18.99 1.63
CA LYS A 104 -11.14 -20.21 2.05
C LYS A 104 -11.84 -20.92 3.20
N ARG A 105 -12.24 -20.20 4.28
CA ARG A 105 -12.87 -20.80 5.45
C ARG A 105 -14.28 -21.36 5.18
N VAL A 106 -15.05 -20.66 4.36
CA VAL A 106 -16.42 -21.10 4.02
C VAL A 106 -16.39 -22.30 3.08
N LYS A 107 -15.40 -22.42 2.20
CA LYS A 107 -15.19 -23.63 1.38
C LYS A 107 -15.00 -24.88 2.24
N GLU A 108 -14.19 -24.77 3.30
CA GLU A 108 -13.92 -25.88 4.23
C GLU A 108 -15.20 -26.32 4.99
N LEU A 109 -16.17 -25.41 5.16
CA LEU A 109 -17.45 -25.71 5.84
C LEU A 109 -18.46 -26.43 4.93
N HIS A 110 -18.36 -26.29 3.59
CA HIS A 110 -19.37 -26.82 2.66
C HIS A 110 -19.31 -28.33 2.46
N ASP A 111 -18.13 -28.94 2.47
CA ASP A 111 -17.98 -30.36 2.17
C ASP A 111 -16.75 -31.04 2.78
N ASN A 112 -16.12 -30.40 3.75
CA ASN A 112 -14.92 -30.90 4.43
C ASN A 112 -13.82 -31.42 3.46
N SER A 113 -13.83 -30.90 2.20
CA SER A 113 -12.94 -31.30 1.12
C SER A 113 -12.10 -30.12 0.63
N PRO A 114 -10.79 -30.30 0.40
CA PRO A 114 -9.93 -29.29 -0.18
C PRO A 114 -10.13 -29.11 -1.70
N LEU A 115 -11.12 -29.79 -2.32
CA LEU A 115 -11.38 -29.72 -3.74
C LEU A 115 -11.70 -28.30 -4.20
N LYS A 116 -10.91 -27.81 -5.14
CA LYS A 116 -11.06 -26.52 -5.78
C LYS A 116 -11.68 -26.74 -7.18
N THR A 117 -12.92 -26.26 -7.37
CA THR A 117 -13.56 -26.22 -8.70
C THR A 117 -14.04 -24.81 -8.97
N ASP A 118 -13.88 -24.33 -10.19
CA ASP A 118 -14.26 -22.98 -10.62
C ASP A 118 -15.77 -22.72 -10.49
N THR A 119 -16.58 -23.79 -10.44
CA THR A 119 -18.04 -23.71 -10.24
C THR A 119 -18.44 -23.52 -8.78
N LYS A 120 -17.59 -23.89 -7.83
CA LYS A 120 -17.82 -23.82 -6.38
C LYS A 120 -17.54 -22.42 -5.82
N ASP A 121 -16.52 -21.76 -6.35
CA ASP A 121 -16.03 -20.48 -5.87
C ASP A 121 -17.08 -19.35 -5.92
N PRO A 122 -17.86 -19.16 -7.00
CA PRO A 122 -18.91 -18.16 -7.03
C PRO A 122 -20.05 -18.44 -6.04
N LYS A 123 -20.41 -19.69 -5.78
CA LYS A 123 -21.44 -20.03 -4.78
C LYS A 123 -21.00 -19.63 -3.37
N VAL A 124 -19.78 -19.96 -3.00
CA VAL A 124 -19.18 -19.57 -1.71
C VAL A 124 -19.14 -18.05 -1.55
N ILE A 125 -18.79 -17.31 -2.62
CA ILE A 125 -18.83 -15.84 -2.62
C ILE A 125 -20.27 -15.35 -2.37
N ALA A 126 -21.28 -15.96 -3.01
CA ALA A 126 -22.69 -15.61 -2.80
C ALA A 126 -23.12 -15.82 -1.34
N ASP A 127 -22.75 -16.94 -0.71
CA ASP A 127 -23.06 -17.24 0.70
C ASP A 127 -22.46 -16.19 1.63
N ILE A 128 -21.19 -15.83 1.40
CA ILE A 128 -20.52 -14.80 2.21
C ILE A 128 -21.22 -13.45 2.08
N ILE A 129 -21.72 -13.11 0.88
CA ILE A 129 -22.47 -11.88 0.64
C ILE A 129 -23.83 -11.97 1.35
N GLN A 130 -24.52 -13.09 1.26
CA GLN A 130 -25.81 -13.34 1.92
C GLN A 130 -25.70 -13.19 3.46
N PHE A 131 -24.62 -13.68 4.04
CA PHE A 131 -24.31 -13.47 5.48
C PHE A 131 -23.87 -12.06 5.84
N GLY A 132 -23.81 -11.12 4.89
CA GLY A 132 -23.39 -9.73 5.12
C GLY A 132 -21.89 -9.55 5.40
N HIS A 133 -21.04 -10.54 5.08
CA HIS A 133 -19.60 -10.53 5.32
C HIS A 133 -18.79 -9.97 4.16
N TYR A 134 -19.23 -8.86 3.59
CA TYR A 134 -18.57 -8.19 2.48
C TYR A 134 -18.11 -6.78 2.84
N LEU A 135 -17.24 -6.23 2.00
CA LEU A 135 -16.76 -4.85 2.06
C LEU A 135 -17.33 -4.07 0.88
N SER A 136 -17.71 -2.81 1.13
CA SER A 136 -18.00 -1.88 0.03
C SER A 136 -16.73 -1.66 -0.78
N LEU A 137 -16.86 -1.69 -2.09
CA LEU A 137 -15.74 -1.43 -2.98
C LEU A 137 -15.43 0.07 -2.98
N VAL A 138 -14.18 0.41 -2.73
CA VAL A 138 -13.69 1.80 -2.80
C VAL A 138 -12.86 1.95 -4.06
N ILE A 139 -13.40 2.64 -5.05
CA ILE A 139 -12.74 2.92 -6.33
C ILE A 139 -12.49 4.41 -6.42
N PRO A 140 -11.25 4.87 -6.28
CA PRO A 140 -10.91 6.26 -6.51
C PRO A 140 -11.25 6.68 -7.95
N LYS A 141 -11.77 7.91 -8.12
CA LYS A 141 -12.11 8.50 -9.43
C LYS A 141 -11.25 9.74 -9.68
N GLY A 142 -11.14 10.16 -10.93
CA GLY A 142 -10.43 11.37 -11.32
C GLY A 142 -8.98 11.42 -10.82
N ALA A 143 -8.58 12.56 -10.24
CA ALA A 143 -7.23 12.76 -9.71
C ALA A 143 -6.84 11.74 -8.63
N SER A 144 -7.76 11.31 -7.78
CA SER A 144 -7.49 10.29 -6.76
C SER A 144 -7.15 8.93 -7.37
N ALA A 145 -7.75 8.57 -8.51
CA ALA A 145 -7.40 7.35 -9.25
C ALA A 145 -5.98 7.42 -9.81
N GLN A 146 -5.59 8.56 -10.37
CA GLN A 146 -4.23 8.81 -10.84
C GLN A 146 -3.22 8.72 -9.69
N LEU A 147 -3.51 9.35 -8.55
CA LEU A 147 -2.68 9.27 -7.36
C LEU A 147 -2.50 7.85 -6.87
N ARG A 148 -3.54 7.02 -6.90
CA ARG A 148 -3.45 5.61 -6.53
C ARG A 148 -2.50 4.83 -7.43
N ARG A 149 -2.62 5.00 -8.76
CA ARG A 149 -1.74 4.33 -9.74
C ARG A 149 -0.30 4.76 -9.59
N LEU A 150 -0.05 6.07 -9.46
CA LEU A 150 1.28 6.62 -9.27
C LEU A 150 1.90 6.16 -7.94
N ASN A 151 1.14 6.16 -6.85
CA ASN A 151 1.62 5.70 -5.55
C ASN A 151 2.00 4.20 -5.58
N ASN A 152 1.17 3.36 -6.20
CA ASN A 152 1.45 1.93 -6.36
C ASN A 152 2.68 1.69 -7.25
N CYS A 153 2.84 2.47 -8.32
CA CYS A 153 4.03 2.43 -9.18
C CYS A 153 5.27 2.82 -8.37
N ARG A 154 5.21 3.96 -7.68
CA ARG A 154 6.29 4.44 -6.82
C ARG A 154 6.73 3.39 -5.78
N GLU A 155 5.78 2.75 -5.11
CA GLU A 155 6.07 1.71 -4.11
C GLU A 155 6.79 0.50 -4.72
N ARG A 156 6.41 0.06 -5.92
CA ARG A 156 7.09 -1.02 -6.64
C ARG A 156 8.52 -0.64 -7.00
N ILE A 157 8.73 0.56 -7.55
CA ILE A 157 10.07 1.04 -7.94
C ILE A 157 10.97 1.19 -6.70
N ILE A 158 10.47 1.73 -5.59
CA ILE A 158 11.23 1.82 -4.33
C ILE A 158 11.63 0.43 -3.83
N LYS A 159 10.73 -0.56 -3.93
CA LYS A 159 11.04 -1.95 -3.54
C LYS A 159 12.15 -2.53 -4.42
N ASN A 160 12.07 -2.36 -5.74
CA ASN A 160 13.06 -2.82 -6.69
C ASN A 160 14.42 -2.15 -6.43
N ARG A 161 14.43 -0.82 -6.27
CA ARG A 161 15.64 -0.07 -5.93
C ARG A 161 16.28 -0.56 -4.63
N THR A 162 15.48 -0.88 -3.63
CA THR A 162 16.01 -1.42 -2.36
C THR A 162 16.67 -2.79 -2.57
N ALA A 163 16.10 -3.64 -3.41
CA ALA A 163 16.70 -4.93 -3.77
C ALA A 163 18.04 -4.75 -4.50
N LEU A 164 18.10 -3.81 -5.48
CA LEU A 164 19.35 -3.47 -6.18
C LEU A 164 20.43 -2.93 -5.21
N ILE A 165 20.06 -2.04 -4.28
CA ILE A 165 21.00 -1.53 -3.27
C ILE A 165 21.52 -2.65 -2.37
N ASN A 166 20.68 -3.61 -1.97
CA ASN A 166 21.13 -4.73 -1.17
C ASN A 166 22.06 -5.66 -1.96
N ARG A 167 21.79 -5.89 -3.26
CA ARG A 167 22.67 -6.66 -4.13
C ARG A 167 24.00 -5.95 -4.33
N LEU A 168 23.99 -4.65 -4.59
CA LEU A 168 25.22 -3.84 -4.68
C LEU A 168 26.04 -3.90 -3.38
N HIS A 169 25.36 -3.85 -2.22
CA HIS A 169 26.03 -4.00 -0.94
C HIS A 169 26.76 -5.35 -0.82
N SER A 170 26.14 -6.46 -1.26
CA SER A 170 26.76 -7.76 -1.24
C SER A 170 27.97 -7.86 -2.15
N LEU A 171 27.90 -7.30 -3.36
CA LEU A 171 29.02 -7.27 -4.31
C LEU A 171 30.20 -6.43 -3.78
N VAL A 172 29.92 -5.24 -3.24
CA VAL A 172 30.96 -4.39 -2.64
C VAL A 172 31.56 -5.04 -1.40
N CYS A 173 30.74 -5.75 -0.60
CA CYS A 173 31.25 -6.50 0.53
C CYS A 173 32.24 -7.61 0.12
N ALA A 174 32.06 -8.20 -1.06
CA ALA A 174 32.97 -9.21 -1.59
C ALA A 174 34.30 -8.63 -2.09
N ILE A 175 34.28 -7.50 -2.80
CA ILE A 175 35.47 -6.94 -3.45
C ILE A 175 36.18 -5.84 -2.65
N PHE A 176 35.44 -5.13 -1.78
CA PHE A 176 35.98 -4.04 -0.96
C PHE A 176 35.14 -3.83 0.32
N PRO A 177 35.17 -4.76 1.30
CA PRO A 177 34.33 -4.69 2.51
C PRO A 177 34.60 -3.45 3.35
N GLU A 178 35.83 -2.95 3.41
CA GLU A 178 36.26 -1.77 4.17
C GLU A 178 35.57 -0.50 3.71
N PHE A 179 35.23 -0.39 2.41
CA PHE A 179 34.50 0.72 1.83
C PHE A 179 33.17 0.97 2.56
N LEU A 180 32.43 -0.10 2.89
CA LEU A 180 31.13 0.00 3.54
C LEU A 180 31.22 0.62 4.93
N VAL A 181 32.32 0.36 5.65
CA VAL A 181 32.56 0.88 6.99
C VAL A 181 32.94 2.37 6.92
N ILE A 182 33.84 2.73 6.01
CA ILE A 182 34.37 4.09 5.90
C ILE A 182 33.31 5.05 5.37
N MET A 183 32.57 4.65 4.32
CA MET A 183 31.53 5.46 3.71
C MET A 183 30.18 5.39 4.43
N LYS A 184 30.11 4.65 5.55
CA LYS A 184 28.89 4.44 6.35
C LYS A 184 27.71 3.94 5.50
N GLY A 185 28.01 3.06 4.56
CA GLY A 185 27.03 2.42 3.68
C GLY A 185 27.01 2.98 2.26
N ILE A 186 26.25 2.27 1.42
CA ILE A 186 26.25 2.43 -0.04
C ILE A 186 25.11 3.29 -0.59
N ARG A 187 24.15 3.66 0.27
CA ARG A 187 22.90 4.33 -0.17
C ARG A 187 23.07 5.81 -0.51
N SER A 188 24.20 6.43 -0.13
CA SER A 188 24.43 7.85 -0.36
C SER A 188 24.72 8.12 -1.83
N LYS A 189 24.32 9.30 -2.33
CA LYS A 189 24.68 9.73 -3.69
C LYS A 189 26.21 9.78 -3.87
N THR A 190 26.95 10.15 -2.82
CA THR A 190 28.41 10.17 -2.79
C THR A 190 28.99 8.78 -2.97
N SER A 191 28.53 7.79 -2.19
CA SER A 191 29.04 6.40 -2.29
C SER A 191 28.75 5.79 -3.66
N LEU A 192 27.53 5.97 -4.19
CA LEU A 192 27.17 5.46 -5.50
C LEU A 192 27.99 6.09 -6.63
N ARG A 193 28.23 7.41 -6.57
CA ARG A 193 29.02 8.12 -7.58
C ARG A 193 30.50 7.75 -7.51
N PHE A 194 31.03 7.59 -6.30
CA PHE A 194 32.40 7.17 -6.09
C PHE A 194 32.63 5.73 -6.60
N LEU A 195 31.77 4.79 -6.23
CA LEU A 195 31.82 3.40 -6.69
C LEU A 195 31.60 3.23 -8.20
N LYS A 196 30.91 4.15 -8.85
CA LYS A 196 30.80 4.15 -10.31
C LYS A 196 32.14 4.33 -11.01
N ASN A 197 33.00 5.15 -10.45
CA ASN A 197 34.28 5.52 -11.05
C ASN A 197 35.46 4.67 -10.49
N TYR A 198 35.37 4.30 -9.22
CA TYR A 198 36.45 3.63 -8.46
C TYR A 198 35.87 2.48 -7.62
N PRO A 199 35.41 1.39 -8.27
CA PRO A 199 34.75 0.30 -7.56
C PRO A 199 35.69 -0.62 -6.78
N THR A 200 36.99 -0.66 -7.12
CA THR A 200 37.96 -1.59 -6.52
C THR A 200 39.00 -0.90 -5.64
N PRO A 201 39.67 -1.60 -4.71
CA PRO A 201 40.84 -1.11 -4.01
C PRO A 201 41.97 -0.65 -4.95
N ASP A 202 42.24 -1.41 -6.01
CA ASP A 202 43.29 -1.10 -6.98
C ASP A 202 43.03 0.22 -7.73
N ASP A 203 41.76 0.55 -8.04
CA ASP A 203 41.40 1.85 -8.63
C ASP A 203 41.76 3.03 -7.71
N ILE A 204 41.55 2.84 -6.41
CA ILE A 204 41.83 3.87 -5.39
C ILE A 204 43.33 4.05 -5.21
N ILE A 205 44.10 2.94 -5.24
CA ILE A 205 45.56 2.98 -5.14
C ILE A 205 46.14 3.66 -6.38
N LYS A 206 45.67 3.31 -7.59
CA LYS A 206 46.08 3.93 -8.86
C LYS A 206 45.76 5.42 -8.91
N LEU A 207 44.62 5.83 -8.38
CA LEU A 207 44.22 7.25 -8.35
C LEU A 207 45.12 8.11 -7.47
N GLY A 208 45.69 7.54 -6.42
CA GLY A 208 46.55 8.20 -5.45
C GLY A 208 45.79 9.00 -4.39
N PHE A 209 46.42 9.14 -3.23
CA PHE A 209 45.79 9.73 -2.03
C PHE A 209 45.23 11.14 -2.26
N GLU A 210 46.01 12.05 -2.88
CA GLU A 210 45.61 13.44 -3.11
C GLU A 210 44.38 13.53 -4.01
N SER A 211 44.39 12.77 -5.13
CA SER A 211 43.29 12.73 -6.09
C SER A 211 42.01 12.13 -5.48
N VAL A 212 42.14 11.11 -4.64
CA VAL A 212 40.98 10.57 -3.84
C VAL A 212 40.38 11.65 -2.96
N GLY A 213 41.24 12.47 -2.31
CA GLY A 213 40.76 13.56 -1.44
C GLY A 213 40.00 14.64 -2.21
N ILE A 214 40.54 15.06 -3.35
CA ILE A 214 39.91 16.03 -4.24
C ILE A 214 38.54 15.48 -4.75
N GLU A 215 38.54 14.26 -5.27
CA GLU A 215 37.32 13.63 -5.82
C GLU A 215 36.23 13.46 -4.78
N LEU A 216 36.57 12.95 -3.57
CA LEU A 216 35.62 12.85 -2.46
C LEU A 216 35.04 14.20 -2.04
N LYS A 217 35.88 15.23 -1.95
CA LYS A 217 35.45 16.60 -1.64
C LYS A 217 34.47 17.11 -2.68
N ASN A 218 34.76 16.92 -3.98
CA ASN A 218 33.92 17.36 -5.09
C ASN A 218 32.58 16.64 -5.12
N ILE A 219 32.59 15.31 -5.05
CA ILE A 219 31.36 14.50 -5.08
C ILE A 219 30.48 14.76 -3.87
N SER A 220 31.08 14.95 -2.69
CA SER A 220 30.34 15.12 -1.42
C SER A 220 29.94 16.57 -1.13
N ARG A 221 30.33 17.52 -1.97
CA ARG A 221 30.20 18.97 -1.71
C ARG A 221 30.89 19.39 -0.41
N GLY A 222 32.11 18.93 -0.21
CA GLY A 222 32.91 19.23 0.97
C GLY A 222 32.59 18.44 2.24
N LYS A 223 31.63 17.54 2.21
CA LYS A 223 31.26 16.74 3.40
C LYS A 223 32.32 15.68 3.76
N PHE A 224 32.99 15.11 2.77
CA PHE A 224 34.10 14.19 2.91
C PHE A 224 35.38 14.90 2.42
N GLY A 225 36.41 14.93 3.24
CA GLY A 225 37.69 15.55 2.96
C GLY A 225 38.84 14.55 2.99
N PHE A 226 40.06 15.10 3.14
CA PHE A 226 41.30 14.33 3.15
C PHE A 226 41.37 13.27 4.27
N ASP A 227 40.74 13.47 5.42
CA ASP A 227 40.68 12.45 6.49
C ASP A 227 39.95 11.19 6.04
N HIS A 228 38.86 11.35 5.30
CA HIS A 228 38.14 10.21 4.71
C HIS A 228 38.96 9.57 3.59
N ALA A 229 39.64 10.39 2.78
CA ALA A 229 40.53 9.90 1.73
C ALA A 229 41.68 9.08 2.30
N LYS A 230 42.33 9.55 3.38
CA LYS A 230 43.39 8.82 4.07
C LYS A 230 42.93 7.44 4.54
N ARG A 231 41.80 7.41 5.23
CA ARG A 231 41.21 6.15 5.71
C ARG A 231 40.86 5.20 4.56
N LEU A 232 40.31 5.72 3.46
CA LEU A 232 39.91 4.92 2.30
C LEU A 232 41.14 4.39 1.54
N PHE A 233 42.17 5.19 1.40
CA PHE A 233 43.42 4.85 0.72
C PHE A 233 44.20 3.77 1.52
N GLU A 234 44.33 3.93 2.83
CA GLU A 234 44.94 2.92 3.69
C GLU A 234 44.13 1.62 3.71
N ALA A 235 42.81 1.71 3.71
CA ALA A 235 41.95 0.53 3.62
C ALA A 235 42.09 -0.19 2.26
N ALA A 236 42.27 0.56 1.18
CA ALA A 236 42.48 -0.02 -0.15
C ALA A 236 43.80 -0.81 -0.20
N LYS A 237 44.88 -0.31 0.40
CA LYS A 237 46.17 -1.02 0.49
C LYS A 237 46.10 -2.34 1.26
N ASN A 238 45.22 -2.39 2.26
CA ASN A 238 45.10 -3.53 3.19
C ASN A 238 43.79 -4.31 2.98
N SER A 239 43.15 -4.16 1.83
CA SER A 239 41.85 -4.78 1.59
C SER A 239 41.95 -6.30 1.49
N VAL A 240 40.99 -6.98 2.10
CA VAL A 240 40.81 -8.44 2.05
C VAL A 240 39.81 -8.86 0.95
N GLY A 241 39.43 -7.92 0.07
CA GLY A 241 38.51 -8.21 -1.03
C GLY A 241 39.02 -9.28 -1.99
N ILE A 242 38.09 -10.06 -2.56
CA ILE A 242 38.41 -11.09 -3.55
C ILE A 242 38.85 -10.46 -4.88
N LYS A 243 39.74 -11.13 -5.60
CA LYS A 243 40.23 -10.71 -6.92
C LYS A 243 39.73 -11.59 -8.06
N GLU A 244 39.43 -12.85 -7.77
CA GLU A 244 38.91 -13.81 -8.74
C GLU A 244 37.50 -13.41 -9.19
N GLY A 245 37.27 -13.44 -10.50
CA GLY A 245 35.96 -13.12 -11.09
C GLY A 245 35.58 -11.63 -11.03
N ILE A 246 36.53 -10.75 -10.73
CA ILE A 246 36.30 -9.33 -10.51
C ILE A 246 35.65 -8.63 -11.71
N GLU A 247 36.04 -8.98 -12.94
CA GLU A 247 35.48 -8.37 -14.17
C GLU A 247 33.95 -8.55 -14.24
N SER A 248 33.47 -9.76 -13.96
CA SER A 248 32.03 -10.05 -13.94
C SER A 248 31.31 -9.27 -12.84
N ILE A 249 31.94 -9.15 -11.67
CA ILE A 249 31.39 -8.36 -10.55
C ILE A 249 31.32 -6.88 -10.92
N LEU A 250 32.34 -6.35 -11.58
CA LEU A 250 32.37 -4.95 -12.01
C LEU A 250 31.30 -4.64 -13.07
N MET A 251 31.09 -5.53 -14.03
CA MET A 251 29.99 -5.43 -14.99
C MET A 251 28.64 -5.34 -14.28
N GLU A 252 28.42 -6.17 -13.27
CA GLU A 252 27.20 -6.18 -12.49
C GLU A 252 27.05 -4.91 -11.65
N ILE A 253 28.10 -4.44 -11.00
CA ILE A 253 28.13 -3.18 -10.23
C ILE A 253 27.75 -2.00 -11.12
N GLU A 254 28.34 -1.89 -12.30
CA GLU A 254 28.04 -0.82 -13.26
C GLU A 254 26.58 -0.84 -13.68
N TYR A 255 26.04 -2.01 -14.03
CA TYR A 255 24.64 -2.19 -14.37
C TYR A 255 23.71 -1.77 -13.22
N ILE A 256 23.98 -2.24 -12.00
CA ILE A 256 23.14 -1.93 -10.83
C ILE A 256 23.15 -0.42 -10.52
N ILE A 257 24.30 0.24 -10.62
CA ILE A 257 24.40 1.68 -10.37
C ILE A 257 23.61 2.49 -11.41
N LYS A 258 23.69 2.10 -12.71
CA LYS A 258 22.87 2.70 -13.77
C LYS A 258 21.39 2.54 -13.51
N GLU A 259 20.96 1.33 -13.13
CA GLU A 259 19.56 1.03 -12.77
C GLU A 259 19.07 1.84 -11.56
N ILE A 260 19.86 1.93 -10.50
CA ILE A 260 19.52 2.75 -9.32
C ILE A 260 19.35 4.22 -9.73
N HIS A 261 20.21 4.73 -10.59
CA HIS A 261 20.12 6.11 -11.09
C HIS A 261 18.83 6.33 -11.89
N SER A 262 18.54 5.46 -12.85
CA SER A 262 17.31 5.48 -13.66
C SER A 262 16.06 5.44 -12.78
N GLN A 263 16.02 4.51 -11.81
CA GLN A 263 14.89 4.40 -10.89
C GLN A 263 14.72 5.64 -10.00
N ASN A 264 15.80 6.29 -9.56
CA ASN A 264 15.71 7.56 -8.84
C ASN A 264 15.07 8.66 -9.70
N GLN A 265 15.52 8.82 -10.95
CA GLN A 265 14.93 9.79 -11.88
C GLN A 265 13.44 9.52 -12.13
N PHE A 266 13.06 8.25 -12.29
CA PHE A 266 11.66 7.88 -12.49
C PHE A 266 10.81 8.13 -11.24
N ILE A 267 11.34 7.91 -10.04
CA ILE A 267 10.66 8.25 -8.77
C ILE A 267 10.42 9.77 -8.72
N ASP A 268 11.41 10.58 -9.06
CA ASP A 268 11.26 12.04 -9.06
C ASP A 268 10.18 12.51 -10.06
N GLN A 269 10.09 11.87 -11.24
CA GLN A 269 9.03 12.13 -12.22
C GLN A 269 7.64 11.74 -11.68
N ILE A 270 7.52 10.58 -11.05
CA ILE A 270 6.27 10.13 -10.40
C ILE A 270 5.86 11.14 -9.32
N GLU A 271 6.78 11.53 -8.45
CA GLU A 271 6.49 12.48 -7.37
C GLU A 271 6.08 13.86 -7.88
N LYS A 272 6.69 14.33 -8.99
CA LYS A 272 6.27 15.55 -9.67
C LYS A 272 4.83 15.45 -10.17
N LYS A 273 4.46 14.34 -10.83
CA LYS A 273 3.08 14.10 -11.28
C LYS A 273 2.11 13.96 -10.10
N MET A 274 2.50 13.30 -9.02
CA MET A 274 1.66 13.20 -7.81
C MET A 274 1.33 14.59 -7.25
N LYS A 275 2.31 15.49 -7.19
CA LYS A 275 2.10 16.88 -6.76
C LYS A 275 1.18 17.66 -7.69
N GLN A 276 1.23 17.41 -9.00
CA GLN A 276 0.31 18.02 -9.97
C GLN A 276 -1.14 17.59 -9.72
N TYR A 277 -1.41 16.28 -9.69
CA TYR A 277 -2.77 15.78 -9.43
C TYR A 277 -3.30 16.12 -8.04
N LEU A 278 -2.41 16.34 -7.05
CA LEU A 278 -2.84 16.76 -5.73
C LEU A 278 -3.48 18.14 -5.73
N LYS A 279 -3.08 19.03 -6.62
CA LYS A 279 -3.67 20.39 -6.78
C LYS A 279 -5.13 20.33 -7.23
N ASP A 280 -5.51 19.28 -7.98
CA ASP A 280 -6.87 19.08 -8.47
C ASP A 280 -7.84 18.59 -7.37
N ILE A 281 -7.33 18.39 -6.15
CA ILE A 281 -8.10 17.87 -5.02
C ILE A 281 -8.28 18.98 -3.97
N PRO A 282 -9.43 19.65 -3.90
CA PRO A 282 -9.60 20.87 -3.09
C PRO A 282 -9.35 20.68 -1.59
N TYR A 283 -9.69 19.50 -1.04
CA TYR A 283 -9.51 19.23 0.39
C TYR A 283 -8.07 18.86 0.77
N SER A 284 -7.17 18.67 -0.20
CA SER A 284 -5.75 18.37 0.05
C SER A 284 -5.06 19.42 0.90
N ARG A 285 -5.42 20.71 0.73
CA ARG A 285 -4.91 21.85 1.50
C ARG A 285 -5.12 21.70 3.01
N TYR A 286 -6.23 21.12 3.42
CA TYR A 286 -6.52 20.89 4.84
C TYR A 286 -5.63 19.78 5.42
N LEU A 287 -5.28 18.78 4.63
CA LEU A 287 -4.37 17.71 5.05
C LEU A 287 -2.92 18.19 5.10
N LEU A 288 -2.53 19.07 4.17
CA LEU A 288 -1.21 19.70 4.13
C LEU A 288 -0.97 20.66 5.31
N SER A 289 -2.02 21.12 5.99
CA SER A 289 -1.89 21.95 7.19
C SER A 289 -1.35 21.19 8.41
N ILE A 290 -1.31 19.86 8.36
CA ILE A 290 -0.77 19.05 9.45
C ILE A 290 0.77 19.13 9.42
N LYS A 291 1.40 19.77 10.42
CA LYS A 291 2.86 19.88 10.53
C LYS A 291 3.51 18.48 10.51
N GLY A 292 4.45 18.27 9.60
CA GLY A 292 5.15 16.99 9.42
C GLY A 292 4.57 16.09 8.31
N ILE A 293 3.47 16.49 7.66
CA ILE A 293 2.91 15.80 6.49
C ILE A 293 3.14 16.64 5.23
N LYS A 294 3.70 16.02 4.19
CA LYS A 294 4.01 16.68 2.91
C LYS A 294 3.20 16.07 1.78
N GLU A 295 3.29 16.70 0.60
CA GLU A 295 2.48 16.41 -0.59
C GLU A 295 2.48 14.93 -0.97
N ILE A 296 3.64 14.26 -0.97
CA ILE A 296 3.74 12.86 -1.35
C ILE A 296 2.98 11.95 -0.37
N THR A 297 3.05 12.27 0.93
CA THR A 297 2.29 11.52 1.96
C THR A 297 0.78 11.73 1.78
N VAL A 298 0.36 12.99 1.58
CA VAL A 298 -1.06 13.32 1.33
C VAL A 298 -1.55 12.63 0.06
N SER A 299 -0.78 12.72 -1.03
CA SER A 299 -1.08 12.04 -2.30
C SER A 299 -1.25 10.53 -2.12
N GLY A 300 -0.35 9.88 -1.38
CA GLY A 300 -0.44 8.45 -1.09
C GLY A 300 -1.69 8.08 -0.28
N ILE A 301 -2.04 8.88 0.73
CA ILE A 301 -3.24 8.66 1.55
C ILE A 301 -4.50 8.85 0.71
N ILE A 302 -4.60 9.93 -0.08
CA ILE A 302 -5.76 10.22 -0.93
C ILE A 302 -5.90 9.15 -2.02
N GLY A 303 -4.82 8.74 -2.65
CA GLY A 303 -4.84 7.66 -3.63
C GLY A 303 -5.38 6.34 -3.06
N GLU A 304 -5.06 6.03 -1.80
CA GLU A 304 -5.55 4.84 -1.14
C GLU A 304 -6.98 4.96 -0.62
N VAL A 305 -7.38 6.14 -0.15
CA VAL A 305 -8.71 6.37 0.45
C VAL A 305 -9.75 6.71 -0.62
N GLY A 306 -9.37 7.42 -1.68
CA GLY A 306 -10.31 8.01 -2.63
C GLY A 306 -11.02 9.22 -2.03
N ASN A 307 -12.35 9.24 -2.12
CA ASN A 307 -13.15 10.29 -1.52
C ASN A 307 -13.47 9.98 -0.04
N PHE A 308 -13.16 10.89 0.87
CA PHE A 308 -13.46 10.74 2.29
C PHE A 308 -14.96 10.77 2.61
N GLU A 309 -15.76 11.35 1.74
CA GLU A 309 -17.23 11.41 1.87
C GLU A 309 -17.89 10.03 1.72
N ASP A 310 -17.22 9.08 1.02
CA ASP A 310 -17.71 7.71 0.85
C ASP A 310 -17.71 6.90 2.16
N PHE A 311 -17.11 7.43 3.22
CA PHE A 311 -17.02 6.77 4.52
C PHE A 311 -17.98 7.39 5.53
N HIS A 312 -18.91 6.61 6.03
CA HIS A 312 -19.91 7.08 7.03
C HIS A 312 -19.27 7.52 8.36
N ASN A 313 -18.14 6.95 8.76
CA ASN A 313 -17.49 7.25 10.03
C ASN A 313 -16.00 6.88 10.06
N GLN A 314 -15.31 7.34 11.10
CA GLN A 314 -13.89 7.08 11.35
C GLN A 314 -13.55 5.59 11.50
N LYS A 315 -14.49 4.74 11.98
CA LYS A 315 -14.24 3.30 12.13
C LYS A 315 -14.10 2.61 10.78
N ALA A 316 -14.84 3.07 9.77
CA ALA A 316 -14.78 2.52 8.41
C ALA A 316 -13.42 2.76 7.75
N ILE A 317 -12.86 3.98 7.87
CA ILE A 317 -11.54 4.29 7.29
C ILE A 317 -10.39 3.58 8.03
N ILE A 318 -10.50 3.42 9.36
CA ILE A 318 -9.55 2.63 10.15
C ILE A 318 -9.56 1.15 9.72
N LYS A 319 -10.75 0.61 9.41
CA LYS A 319 -10.91 -0.74 8.87
C LYS A 319 -10.29 -0.86 7.48
N LEU A 320 -10.46 0.15 6.61
CA LEU A 320 -9.81 0.20 5.30
C LEU A 320 -8.28 0.11 5.42
N ALA A 321 -7.68 0.81 6.38
CA ALA A 321 -6.24 0.76 6.65
C ALA A 321 -5.79 -0.55 7.33
N GLY A 322 -6.72 -1.38 7.81
CA GLY A 322 -6.42 -2.58 8.60
C GLY A 322 -5.79 -2.27 9.97
N LEU A 323 -6.13 -1.10 10.52
CA LEU A 323 -5.65 -0.61 11.82
C LEU A 323 -6.67 -0.82 12.96
N ASN A 324 -7.81 -1.50 12.72
CA ASN A 324 -8.72 -1.89 13.78
C ASN A 324 -8.07 -2.92 14.70
N LEU A 325 -8.32 -2.75 15.99
CA LEU A 325 -7.81 -3.67 17.01
C LEU A 325 -8.69 -4.92 17.08
N TYR A 326 -8.08 -6.03 17.39
CA TYR A 326 -8.72 -7.27 17.78
C TYR A 326 -7.92 -7.92 18.92
N GLU A 327 -8.63 -8.68 19.72
CA GLU A 327 -8.10 -9.50 20.79
C GLU A 327 -8.55 -10.94 20.54
N VAL A 328 -7.69 -11.88 20.82
CA VAL A 328 -8.04 -13.30 20.83
C VAL A 328 -8.00 -13.71 22.29
N SER A 329 -9.18 -13.83 22.91
CA SER A 329 -9.34 -14.28 24.27
C SER A 329 -10.19 -15.57 24.29
N SER A 330 -9.79 -16.52 25.10
CA SER A 330 -10.55 -17.76 25.33
C SER A 330 -10.47 -18.13 26.82
N GLY A 331 -11.61 -18.21 27.50
CA GLY A 331 -11.65 -18.47 28.92
C GLY A 331 -10.83 -17.45 29.73
N GLU A 332 -9.94 -17.93 30.58
CA GLU A 332 -9.06 -17.09 31.41
C GLU A 332 -7.90 -16.46 30.63
N HIS A 333 -7.63 -16.93 29.43
CA HIS A 333 -6.53 -16.41 28.62
C HIS A 333 -6.90 -15.09 27.94
N LYS A 334 -6.34 -13.99 28.43
CA LYS A 334 -6.39 -12.66 27.76
C LYS A 334 -5.25 -12.54 26.76
N GLY A 335 -5.55 -12.65 25.49
CA GLY A 335 -4.58 -12.51 24.41
C GLY A 335 -4.09 -11.08 24.22
N LYS A 336 -2.97 -10.92 23.53
CA LYS A 336 -2.41 -9.60 23.23
C LYS A 336 -3.24 -8.86 22.17
N ILE A 337 -3.65 -7.63 22.46
CA ILE A 337 -4.33 -6.75 21.51
C ILE A 337 -3.41 -6.43 20.33
N GLN A 338 -3.90 -6.67 19.11
CA GLN A 338 -3.17 -6.44 17.87
C GLN A 338 -4.04 -5.73 16.83
N ILE A 339 -3.40 -5.17 15.79
CA ILE A 339 -4.12 -4.64 14.62
C ILE A 339 -4.46 -5.78 13.66
N SER A 340 -5.61 -5.68 13.01
CA SER A 340 -6.12 -6.75 12.12
C SER A 340 -5.24 -7.00 10.90
N LYS A 341 -4.51 -6.00 10.43
CA LYS A 341 -3.76 -5.98 9.16
C LYS A 341 -4.62 -6.32 7.92
N ARG A 342 -5.92 -6.56 8.10
CA ARG A 342 -6.89 -6.85 7.04
C ARG A 342 -7.38 -5.54 6.42
N GLY A 343 -6.65 -5.06 5.42
CA GLY A 343 -6.92 -3.78 4.76
C GLY A 343 -5.74 -3.37 3.89
N ARG A 344 -5.78 -2.15 3.38
CA ARG A 344 -4.79 -1.61 2.43
C ARG A 344 -3.41 -1.45 3.09
N SER A 345 -2.49 -2.31 2.70
CA SER A 345 -1.14 -2.37 3.27
C SER A 345 -0.32 -1.10 2.98
N ILE A 346 -0.48 -0.53 1.78
CA ILE A 346 0.21 0.70 1.38
C ILE A 346 -0.28 1.88 2.22
N LEU A 347 -1.60 2.03 2.43
CA LEU A 347 -2.15 3.06 3.32
C LEU A 347 -1.58 2.93 4.74
N ARG A 348 -1.55 1.72 5.28
CA ARG A 348 -1.00 1.46 6.62
C ARG A 348 0.48 1.79 6.71
N LYS A 349 1.28 1.43 5.68
CA LYS A 349 2.70 1.79 5.56
C LYS A 349 2.90 3.30 5.52
N THR A 350 2.14 4.01 4.67
CA THR A 350 2.21 5.46 4.53
C THR A 350 1.90 6.17 5.86
N LEU A 351 0.86 5.71 6.57
CA LEU A 351 0.50 6.25 7.89
C LEU A 351 1.57 5.98 8.95
N PHE A 352 2.20 4.81 8.93
CA PHE A 352 3.29 4.49 9.85
C PHE A 352 4.49 5.42 9.66
N PHE A 353 4.93 5.66 8.43
CA PHE A 353 6.02 6.61 8.16
C PHE A 353 5.60 8.07 8.42
N ALA A 354 4.36 8.45 8.12
CA ALA A 354 3.83 9.75 8.49
C ALA A 354 3.87 9.97 10.01
N SER A 355 3.55 8.93 10.79
CA SER A 355 3.60 8.98 12.25
C SER A 355 4.99 9.30 12.79
N MET A 356 6.05 8.78 12.17
CA MET A 356 7.43 9.09 12.55
C MET A 356 7.81 10.57 12.36
N ASN A 357 7.11 11.28 11.47
CA ASN A 357 7.34 12.70 11.24
C ASN A 357 6.54 13.57 12.22
N VAL A 358 5.27 13.20 12.49
CA VAL A 358 4.39 14.01 13.35
C VAL A 358 4.67 13.87 14.86
N ILE A 359 5.52 12.91 15.27
CA ILE A 359 5.97 12.75 16.65
C ILE A 359 7.27 13.47 16.97
N ARG A 360 7.92 14.10 15.97
CA ARG A 360 9.15 14.89 16.21
C ARG A 360 8.86 16.06 17.15
N LYS A 361 9.89 16.66 17.73
CA LYS A 361 9.78 17.86 18.56
C LYS A 361 8.89 18.89 17.83
N ASP A 362 7.92 19.47 18.54
CA ASP A 362 6.89 20.38 18.03
C ASP A 362 5.94 19.78 16.96
N GLY A 363 5.91 18.46 16.84
CA GLY A 363 4.98 17.76 15.97
C GLY A 363 3.60 17.60 16.60
N VAL A 364 2.56 17.52 15.76
CA VAL A 364 1.16 17.48 16.19
C VAL A 364 0.78 16.29 17.07
N MET A 365 1.61 15.24 17.12
CA MET A 365 1.38 14.03 17.92
C MET A 365 2.55 13.75 18.89
N HIS A 366 3.45 14.75 19.13
CA HIS A 366 4.60 14.59 20.01
C HIS A 366 4.17 14.16 21.42
N ASP A 367 3.36 14.97 22.09
CA ASP A 367 2.93 14.71 23.48
C ASP A 367 2.12 13.43 23.59
N TYR A 368 1.25 13.17 22.63
CA TYR A 368 0.49 11.92 22.59
C TYR A 368 1.40 10.69 22.53
N TYR A 369 2.43 10.74 21.68
CA TYR A 369 3.39 9.63 21.58
C TYR A 369 4.18 9.44 22.86
N HIS A 370 4.73 10.53 23.46
CA HIS A 370 5.51 10.46 24.68
C HIS A 370 4.69 10.00 25.87
N ASN A 371 3.44 10.44 26.00
CA ASN A 371 2.53 9.93 27.03
C ASN A 371 2.30 8.42 26.92
N LEU A 372 2.17 7.88 25.69
CA LEU A 372 2.06 6.43 25.50
C LEU A 372 3.33 5.68 25.92
N ILE A 373 4.51 6.23 25.62
CA ILE A 373 5.80 5.63 26.03
C ILE A 373 5.97 5.69 27.55
N ASN A 374 5.69 6.83 28.16
CA ASN A 374 5.78 7.02 29.62
C ASN A 374 4.84 6.08 30.39
N ASN A 375 3.69 5.72 29.76
CA ASN A 375 2.76 4.72 30.28
C ASN A 375 3.17 3.27 29.93
N GLY A 376 4.44 3.01 29.58
CA GLY A 376 5.01 1.69 29.36
C GLY A 376 4.71 1.07 27.99
N MET A 377 4.15 1.81 27.02
CA MET A 377 3.88 1.26 25.70
C MET A 377 5.15 1.14 24.86
N LEU A 378 5.37 -0.01 24.22
CA LEU A 378 6.51 -0.21 23.32
C LEU A 378 6.48 0.79 22.14
N LYS A 379 7.63 1.36 21.77
CA LYS A 379 7.79 2.38 20.72
C LYS A 379 7.04 2.06 19.42
N LYS A 380 7.14 0.82 18.94
CA LYS A 380 6.43 0.39 17.73
C LYS A 380 4.91 0.36 17.89
N LYS A 381 4.40 -0.04 19.05
CA LYS A 381 2.96 -0.02 19.37
C LYS A 381 2.45 1.40 19.49
N ALA A 382 3.21 2.30 20.12
CA ALA A 382 2.89 3.72 20.21
C ALA A 382 2.79 4.38 18.83
N LEU A 383 3.73 4.11 17.90
CA LEU A 383 3.65 4.57 16.51
C LEU A 383 2.38 4.09 15.79
N ILE A 384 1.95 2.86 16.02
CA ILE A 384 0.69 2.34 15.45
C ILE A 384 -0.53 3.06 16.07
N ALA A 385 -0.50 3.36 17.37
CA ALA A 385 -1.56 4.15 18.00
C ALA A 385 -1.60 5.58 17.43
N VAL A 386 -0.45 6.22 17.23
CA VAL A 386 -0.33 7.50 16.53
C VAL A 386 -0.89 7.41 15.11
N SER A 387 -0.55 6.37 14.34
CA SER A 387 -1.08 6.15 12.98
C SER A 387 -2.62 6.11 12.95
N ARG A 388 -3.23 5.49 13.95
CA ARG A 388 -4.69 5.43 14.10
C ARG A 388 -5.29 6.79 14.44
N LYS A 389 -4.66 7.52 15.37
CA LYS A 389 -5.10 8.89 15.75
C LYS A 389 -4.92 9.86 14.59
N LEU A 390 -3.79 9.78 13.88
CA LEU A 390 -3.50 10.57 12.70
C LEU A 390 -4.54 10.35 11.59
N LEU A 391 -4.93 9.09 11.30
CA LEU A 391 -5.95 8.79 10.30
C LEU A 391 -7.32 9.34 10.68
N ARG A 392 -7.68 9.34 11.98
CA ARG A 392 -8.91 10.00 12.46
C ARG A 392 -8.85 11.50 12.26
N LEU A 393 -7.73 12.13 12.57
CA LEU A 393 -7.51 13.56 12.35
C LEU A 393 -7.64 13.91 10.86
N ILE A 394 -6.94 13.19 9.98
CA ILE A 394 -7.02 13.36 8.52
C ILE A 394 -8.46 13.24 8.03
N PHE A 395 -9.20 12.24 8.49
CA PHE A 395 -10.60 12.05 8.15
C PHE A 395 -11.47 13.25 8.57
N SER A 396 -11.27 13.73 9.79
CA SER A 396 -12.01 14.89 10.31
C SER A 396 -11.74 16.15 9.51
N LEU A 397 -10.47 16.46 9.23
CA LEU A 397 -10.08 17.64 8.48
C LEU A 397 -10.60 17.60 7.03
N ALA A 398 -10.49 16.45 6.36
CA ALA A 398 -10.98 16.28 5.00
C ALA A 398 -12.51 16.46 4.90
N ARG A 399 -13.29 15.85 5.81
CA ARG A 399 -14.75 15.91 5.81
C ARG A 399 -15.29 17.27 6.19
N ASN A 400 -14.72 17.89 7.23
CA ASN A 400 -15.17 19.18 7.75
C ASN A 400 -14.57 20.37 6.98
N LYS A 401 -13.67 20.10 6.02
CA LYS A 401 -12.99 21.13 5.21
C LYS A 401 -12.34 22.22 6.08
N ARG A 402 -11.64 21.80 7.17
CA ARG A 402 -11.00 22.69 8.14
C ARG A 402 -9.48 22.49 8.18
N TYR A 403 -8.76 23.59 8.38
CA TYR A 403 -7.32 23.56 8.63
C TYR A 403 -7.02 22.98 10.01
N TYR A 404 -5.86 22.35 10.16
CA TYR A 404 -5.38 21.94 11.47
C TYR A 404 -4.99 23.14 12.31
N ILE A 405 -5.55 23.22 13.51
CA ILE A 405 -5.19 24.22 14.54
C ILE A 405 -4.54 23.49 15.69
N HIS A 406 -3.32 23.90 16.02
CA HIS A 406 -2.61 23.36 17.17
C HIS A 406 -3.30 23.82 18.46
N ASN A 407 -3.48 22.91 19.42
CA ASN A 407 -4.17 23.20 20.69
C ASN A 407 -5.62 23.68 20.56
N TYR A 408 -6.35 23.20 19.57
CA TYR A 408 -7.78 23.45 19.49
C TYR A 408 -8.48 22.93 20.76
N SER A 409 -8.82 23.83 21.67
CA SER A 409 -9.63 23.49 22.83
C SER A 409 -11.10 23.50 22.45
N LEU A 410 -11.86 22.49 22.85
CA LEU A 410 -13.32 22.38 22.60
C LEU A 410 -14.13 23.49 23.31
N LYS A 411 -13.49 24.44 23.99
CA LYS A 411 -14.14 25.55 24.70
C LYS A 411 -14.72 26.66 23.80
N SER A 412 -14.58 26.56 22.46
CA SER A 412 -15.11 27.55 21.52
C SER A 412 -16.33 27.05 20.72
N ALA A 413 -17.02 26.03 21.21
CA ALA A 413 -18.26 25.51 20.63
C ALA A 413 -19.37 25.48 21.70
N ALA A 414 -19.52 26.58 22.43
CA ALA A 414 -20.69 26.91 23.22
C ALA A 414 -21.33 28.13 22.63
#